data_9549547058478fb2844aab089b72b767
#
_entry.id   9549547058478fb2844aab089b72b767
#
_cell.length_a   1.000
_cell.length_b   1.000
_cell.length_c   1.000
_cell.angle_alpha   90.00
_cell.angle_beta   90.00
_cell.angle_gamma   90.00
#
_symmetry.space_group_name_H-M   'P 1'
#
loop_
_entity.id
_entity.type
_entity.pdbx_description
1 polymer ?
#
loop_
_entity_poly.entity_id
_entity_poly.type
_entity_poly.pdbx_seq_one_letter_code
_entity_poly.pdbx_strand_id
1 'polypeptide(L)' 'MNKVQAHIYSLDGKFAEVTILQYNGDNDIIVEYNGKKCTAIYNIFAGYYVDDIYGVIKD' A
#
# COMPACT_ATOMS: atom_id res chain seq x y z
N MET A 1 15.78 0.11 0.03
CA MET A 1 14.40 0.50 0.38
C MET A 1 13.62 -0.73 0.79
N ASN A 2 12.71 -0.58 1.72
CA ASN A 2 11.94 -1.71 2.21
C ASN A 2 10.76 -1.99 1.30
N LYS A 3 10.53 -3.26 1.02
CA LYS A 3 9.41 -3.70 0.19
C LYS A 3 8.57 -4.69 0.96
N VAL A 4 7.26 -4.65 0.74
CA VAL A 4 6.33 -5.59 1.35
C VAL A 4 5.34 -6.06 0.30
N GLN A 5 4.70 -7.19 0.59
CA GLN A 5 3.60 -7.69 -0.22
C GLN A 5 2.31 -7.06 0.30
N ALA A 6 1.51 -6.54 -0.59
CA ALA A 6 0.25 -5.92 -0.23
C ALA A 6 -0.84 -6.36 -1.20
N HIS A 7 -2.07 -6.44 -0.68
CA HIS A 7 -3.22 -6.63 -1.54
C HIS A 7 -3.47 -5.35 -2.33
N ILE A 8 -3.67 -5.45 -3.62
CA ILE A 8 -3.89 -4.30 -4.50
C ILE A 8 -5.34 -4.32 -4.97
N TYR A 9 -6.04 -3.23 -4.75
CA TYR A 9 -7.46 -3.13 -5.10
C TYR A 9 -7.71 -3.36 -6.59
N SER A 10 -6.93 -2.70 -7.45
CA SER A 10 -7.09 -2.83 -8.90
C SER A 10 -6.77 -4.22 -9.44
N LEU A 11 -6.12 -5.05 -8.65
CA LEU A 11 -5.80 -6.43 -9.01
C LEU A 11 -6.73 -7.44 -8.32
N ASP A 12 -7.94 -7.04 -7.98
CA ASP A 12 -8.92 -7.90 -7.30
C ASP A 12 -8.39 -8.45 -5.97
N GLY A 13 -7.60 -7.66 -5.27
CA GLY A 13 -7.03 -8.08 -4.00
C GLY A 13 -5.86 -9.04 -4.11
N LYS A 14 -5.32 -9.26 -5.29
CA LYS A 14 -4.11 -10.07 -5.44
C LYS A 14 -2.91 -9.34 -4.88
N PHE A 15 -1.95 -10.12 -4.37
CA PHE A 15 -0.73 -9.55 -3.82
C PHE A 15 0.16 -8.98 -4.92
N ALA A 16 0.77 -7.85 -4.61
CA ALA A 16 1.86 -7.30 -5.40
C ALA A 16 2.88 -6.66 -4.45
N GLU A 17 4.11 -6.54 -4.92
CA GLU A 17 5.16 -5.92 -4.14
C GLU A 17 5.06 -4.41 -4.24
N VAL A 18 5.12 -3.74 -3.08
CA VAL A 18 5.12 -2.29 -2.99
C VAL A 18 6.33 -1.82 -2.20
N THR A 19 6.80 -0.62 -2.48
CA THR A 19 7.95 -0.04 -1.79
C THR A 19 7.45 0.86 -0.67
N ILE A 20 7.92 0.62 0.56
CA ILE A 20 7.59 1.47 1.69
C ILE A 20 8.40 2.76 1.58
N LEU A 21 7.72 3.89 1.53
CA LEU A 21 8.35 5.20 1.48
C LEU A 21 8.39 5.85 2.86
N GLN A 22 7.36 5.66 3.67
CA GLN A 22 7.25 6.35 4.94
C GLN A 22 6.25 5.62 5.83
N TYR A 23 6.54 5.53 7.12
CA TYR A 23 5.58 5.09 8.12
C TYR A 23 4.77 6.29 8.58
N ASN A 24 3.45 6.14 8.64
CA ASN A 24 2.53 7.21 8.96
C ASN A 24 1.52 6.72 10.00
N GLY A 25 2.00 6.53 11.22
CA GLY A 25 1.20 5.98 12.30
C GLY A 25 1.45 4.49 12.51
N ASP A 26 0.61 3.87 13.33
CA ASP A 26 0.84 2.49 13.76
C ASP A 26 0.46 1.47 12.68
N ASN A 27 -0.58 1.75 11.90
CA ASN A 27 -1.14 0.79 10.96
C ASN A 27 -1.09 1.28 9.51
N ASP A 28 -0.65 2.50 9.29
CA ASP A 28 -0.65 3.10 7.96
C ASP A 28 0.77 3.31 7.47
N ILE A 29 1.02 2.99 6.23
CA ILE A 29 2.29 3.32 5.59
C ILE A 29 2.02 3.98 4.23
N ILE A 30 2.95 4.81 3.82
CA ILE A 30 2.93 5.38 2.47
C ILE A 30 3.83 4.51 1.61
N VAL A 31 3.29 4.01 0.52
CA VAL A 31 3.99 3.09 -0.37
C VAL A 31 3.97 3.63 -1.79
N GLU A 32 4.91 3.15 -2.59
CA GLU A 32 4.91 3.36 -4.02
C GLU A 32 4.49 2.07 -4.71
N TYR A 33 3.46 2.16 -5.53
CA TYR A 33 3.03 1.07 -6.36
C TYR A 33 2.84 1.59 -7.79
N ASN A 34 3.53 0.97 -8.73
CA ASN A 34 3.42 1.30 -10.16
C ASN A 34 3.64 2.80 -10.44
N GLY A 35 4.59 3.41 -9.73
CA GLY A 35 4.92 4.82 -9.90
C GLY A 35 3.98 5.78 -9.18
N LYS A 36 3.04 5.28 -8.39
CA LYS A 36 2.08 6.10 -7.65
C LYS A 36 2.34 5.99 -6.16
N LYS A 37 2.17 7.09 -5.44
CA LYS A 37 2.15 7.07 -3.98
C LYS A 37 0.76 6.74 -3.50
N CYS A 38 0.66 5.73 -2.65
CA CYS A 38 -0.62 5.28 -2.11
C CYS A 38 -0.48 5.06 -0.61
N THR A 39 -1.60 5.12 0.11
CA THR A 39 -1.63 4.70 1.50
C THR A 39 -1.93 3.21 1.55
N ALA A 40 -1.12 2.45 2.27
CA ALA A 40 -1.40 1.06 2.57
C ALA A 40 -1.87 0.96 4.01
N ILE A 41 -2.99 0.27 4.22
CA ILE A 41 -3.59 0.09 5.54
C ILE A 41 -3.33 -1.35 5.96
N TYR A 42 -2.86 -1.52 7.20
CA TYR A 42 -2.59 -2.85 7.73
C TYR A 42 -3.83 -3.43 8.38
N ASN A 43 -4.15 -4.67 8.01
CA ASN A 43 -5.21 -5.45 8.63
C ASN A 43 -4.58 -6.73 9.17
N ILE A 44 -4.83 -7.05 10.44
CA ILE A 44 -4.19 -8.21 11.07
C ILE A 44 -4.57 -9.54 10.41
N PHE A 45 -5.69 -9.59 9.73
CA PHE A 45 -6.13 -10.82 9.05
C PHE A 45 -5.63 -10.91 7.61
N ALA A 46 -5.50 -9.76 6.93
CA ALA A 46 -5.18 -9.73 5.50
C ALA A 46 -3.80 -9.14 5.18
N GLY A 47 -3.13 -8.53 6.17
CA GLY A 47 -1.88 -7.83 5.93
C GLY A 47 -2.13 -6.43 5.36
N TYR A 48 -1.21 -5.94 4.56
CA TYR A 48 -1.36 -4.62 3.96
C TYR A 48 -2.33 -4.65 2.78
N TYR A 49 -3.13 -3.60 2.68
CA TYR A 49 -4.09 -3.41 1.59
C TYR A 49 -3.90 -2.02 0.99
N VAL A 50 -3.75 -1.96 -0.31
CA VAL A 50 -3.56 -0.70 -1.05
C VAL A 50 -4.75 -0.47 -1.97
N ASP A 51 -5.47 0.63 -1.76
CA ASP A 51 -6.48 1.10 -2.70
C ASP A 51 -5.79 2.04 -3.68
N ASP A 52 -5.26 1.49 -4.74
CA ASP A 52 -4.47 2.22 -5.72
C ASP A 52 -5.31 3.05 -6.69
N ILE A 53 -6.64 2.91 -6.62
CA ILE A 53 -7.55 3.72 -7.43
C ILE A 53 -7.94 5.00 -6.69
N TYR A 54 -8.30 4.87 -5.41
CA TYR A 54 -8.80 5.99 -4.62
C TYR A 54 -7.81 6.47 -3.56
N GLY A 55 -6.80 5.68 -3.28
CA GLY A 55 -5.85 5.96 -2.21
C GLY A 55 -4.61 6.74 -2.63
N VAL A 56 -4.60 7.30 -3.84
CA VAL A 56 -3.44 8.06 -4.32
C VAL A 56 -3.29 9.35 -3.52
N ILE A 57 -2.11 9.54 -2.95
CA ILE A 57 -1.77 10.73 -2.18
C ILE A 57 -1.19 11.77 -3.12
N LYS A 58 -1.72 12.97 -3.06
CA LYS A 58 -1.14 14.11 -3.76
C LYS A 58 -0.24 14.87 -2.81
N ASP A 59 0.95 15.15 -3.25
CA ASP A 59 1.89 15.99 -2.49
C ASP A 59 1.46 17.44 -2.47
#